data_66c6023c9696c23e92be7521fcb47531
#
_entry.id   66c6023c9696c23e92be7521fcb47531
#
_cell.length_a   1.000
_cell.length_b   1.000
_cell.length_c   1.000
_cell.angle_alpha   90.00
_cell.angle_beta   90.00
_cell.angle_gamma   90.00
#
_symmetry.space_group_name_H-M   'P 1'
#
loop_
_entity.id
_entity.type
_entity.pdbx_description
1 polymer ?
#
loop_
_entity_poly.entity_id
_entity_poly.type
_entity_poly.pdbx_seq_one_letter_code
_entity_poly.pdbx_strand_id
1 'polypeptide(L)'
;SVNSISLLGVMVNNEEVEKNIVNFRKQLQVYISTATAAEVDVDIITTIDHNPADGIARIAKETMTDLVILGWPGKAGIWDKLLGERIEQIVKNLDKNLFVCHLEQNLITHKRIVVLSPPLAEKEDGFSLWVKKITKLSTELSIPILLLGDPQTYKVISSHKKPGNIV
;
A
#
# COMPACT_ATOMS: atom_id res chain seq x y z
N SER A 1 -13.46 14.45 4.72
CA SER A 1 -12.98 14.10 3.37
C SER A 1 -13.17 12.61 3.17
N VAL A 2 -13.98 12.24 2.19
CA VAL A 2 -14.11 10.86 1.74
C VAL A 2 -12.75 10.47 1.17
N ASN A 3 -12.07 9.47 1.74
CA ASN A 3 -10.86 8.93 1.15
C ASN A 3 -11.28 8.17 -0.11
N SER A 4 -11.08 8.74 -1.29
CA SER A 4 -11.27 8.03 -2.54
C SER A 4 -10.17 6.97 -2.70
N ILE A 5 -10.56 5.78 -3.12
CA ILE A 5 -9.64 4.70 -3.45
C ILE A 5 -9.66 4.51 -4.96
N SER A 6 -8.49 4.53 -5.57
CA SER A 6 -8.36 4.20 -6.99
C SER A 6 -7.63 2.87 -7.15
N LEU A 7 -8.23 1.95 -7.89
CA LEU A 7 -7.61 0.69 -8.29
C LEU A 7 -6.88 0.93 -9.61
N LEU A 8 -5.55 0.95 -9.53
CA LEU A 8 -4.71 1.23 -10.69
C LEU A 8 -4.23 -0.06 -11.36
N GLY A 9 -4.47 -0.16 -12.65
CA GLY A 9 -3.88 -1.15 -13.52
C GLY A 9 -2.91 -0.52 -14.50
N VAL A 10 -1.62 -0.91 -14.45
CA VAL A 10 -0.61 -0.47 -15.39
C VAL A 10 -0.28 -1.60 -16.35
N MET A 11 -0.40 -1.34 -17.64
CA MET A 11 -0.04 -2.26 -18.71
C MET A 11 1.24 -1.79 -19.39
N VAL A 12 2.12 -2.74 -19.69
CA VAL A 12 3.33 -2.43 -20.47
C VAL A 12 2.95 -2.29 -21.93
N ASN A 13 3.45 -1.23 -22.57
CA ASN A 13 3.21 -0.98 -23.98
C ASN A 13 3.86 -2.07 -24.85
N ASN A 14 3.04 -2.92 -25.45
CA ASN A 14 3.44 -3.95 -26.38
C ASN A 14 2.39 -4.11 -27.48
N GLU A 15 2.68 -4.90 -28.51
CA GLU A 15 1.79 -5.08 -29.68
C GLU A 15 0.39 -5.64 -29.35
N GLU A 16 0.21 -6.27 -28.19
CA GLU A 16 -1.06 -6.86 -27.77
C GLU A 16 -1.84 -6.01 -26.75
N VAL A 17 -1.30 -4.85 -26.36
CA VAL A 17 -1.86 -4.04 -25.27
C VAL A 17 -3.30 -3.63 -25.55
N GLU A 18 -3.64 -3.26 -26.77
CA GLU A 18 -5.00 -2.83 -27.15
C GLU A 18 -6.02 -3.96 -27.02
N LYS A 19 -5.64 -5.20 -27.32
CA LYS A 19 -6.51 -6.37 -27.19
C LYS A 19 -6.70 -6.75 -25.71
N ASN A 20 -5.70 -6.52 -24.91
CA ASN A 20 -5.67 -6.94 -23.50
C ASN A 20 -6.28 -5.92 -22.54
N ILE A 21 -6.36 -4.64 -22.91
CA ILE A 21 -6.84 -3.58 -22.02
C ILE A 21 -8.30 -3.81 -21.57
N VAL A 22 -9.15 -4.28 -22.47
CA VAL A 22 -10.56 -4.55 -22.17
C VAL A 22 -10.69 -5.72 -21.17
N ASN A 23 -9.93 -6.78 -21.39
CA ASN A 23 -9.93 -7.94 -20.49
C ASN A 23 -9.34 -7.59 -19.12
N PHE A 24 -8.27 -6.82 -19.12
CA PHE A 24 -7.65 -6.34 -17.89
C PHE A 24 -8.61 -5.47 -17.07
N ARG A 25 -9.28 -4.53 -17.72
CA ARG A 25 -10.30 -3.70 -17.07
C ARG A 25 -11.45 -4.53 -16.50
N LYS A 26 -11.89 -5.56 -17.21
CA LYS A 26 -12.90 -6.50 -16.70
C LYS A 26 -12.45 -7.24 -15.46
N GLN A 27 -11.17 -7.66 -15.40
CA GLN A 27 -10.59 -8.29 -14.20
C GLN A 27 -10.59 -7.34 -13.01
N LEU A 28 -10.28 -6.06 -13.22
CA LEU A 28 -10.33 -5.05 -12.17
C LEU A 28 -11.76 -4.78 -11.68
N GLN A 29 -12.77 -4.88 -12.56
CA GLN A 29 -14.17 -4.67 -12.19
C GLN A 29 -14.69 -5.66 -11.13
N VAL A 30 -14.11 -6.85 -11.02
CA VAL A 30 -14.47 -7.82 -9.97
C VAL A 30 -14.23 -7.23 -8.57
N TYR A 31 -13.23 -6.40 -8.43
CA TYR A 31 -12.91 -5.76 -7.13
C TYR A 31 -13.91 -4.64 -6.78
N ILE A 32 -14.57 -4.02 -7.75
CA ILE A 32 -15.61 -3.01 -7.49
C ILE A 32 -16.77 -3.64 -6.74
N SER A 33 -17.23 -4.82 -7.15
CA SER A 33 -18.35 -5.49 -6.47
C SER A 33 -18.03 -5.77 -5.00
N THR A 34 -16.80 -6.17 -4.70
CA THR A 34 -16.34 -6.39 -3.33
C THR A 34 -16.26 -5.08 -2.54
N ALA A 35 -15.77 -4.02 -3.16
CA ALA A 35 -15.69 -2.70 -2.53
C ALA A 35 -17.08 -2.11 -2.26
N THR A 36 -17.99 -2.23 -3.22
CA THR A 36 -19.38 -1.77 -3.07
C THR A 36 -20.10 -2.51 -1.94
N ALA A 37 -19.87 -3.83 -1.81
CA ALA A 37 -20.41 -4.61 -0.70
C ALA A 37 -19.86 -4.18 0.67
N ALA A 38 -18.67 -3.57 0.70
CA ALA A 38 -18.05 -2.98 1.87
C ALA A 38 -18.34 -1.47 2.04
N GLU A 39 -19.24 -0.91 1.23
CA GLU A 39 -19.57 0.53 1.22
C GLU A 39 -18.36 1.43 0.95
N VAL A 40 -17.39 0.93 0.16
CA VAL A 40 -16.19 1.65 -0.23
C VAL A 40 -16.32 2.08 -1.68
N ASP A 41 -16.21 3.39 -1.92
CA ASP A 41 -16.19 3.95 -3.27
C ASP A 41 -14.80 3.75 -3.89
N VAL A 42 -14.75 3.11 -5.07
CA VAL A 42 -13.52 2.73 -5.77
C VAL A 42 -13.62 3.06 -7.24
N ASP A 43 -12.68 3.87 -7.72
CA ASP A 43 -12.49 4.14 -9.13
C ASP A 43 -11.49 3.18 -9.77
N ILE A 44 -11.69 2.82 -11.03
CA ILE A 44 -10.72 2.07 -11.83
C ILE A 44 -9.98 3.01 -12.79
N ILE A 45 -8.68 3.05 -12.64
CA ILE A 45 -7.77 3.72 -13.56
C ILE A 45 -6.95 2.65 -14.28
N THR A 46 -6.95 2.70 -15.60
CA THR A 46 -6.07 1.87 -16.43
C THR A 46 -5.15 2.77 -17.24
N THR A 47 -3.87 2.46 -17.26
CA THR A 47 -2.89 3.21 -18.04
C THR A 47 -1.92 2.27 -18.77
N ILE A 48 -1.34 2.79 -19.83
CA ILE A 48 -0.29 2.12 -20.60
C ILE A 48 0.98 2.92 -20.41
N ASP A 49 2.07 2.24 -20.10
CA ASP A 49 3.38 2.88 -19.94
C ASP A 49 4.50 1.96 -20.44
N HIS A 50 5.71 2.49 -20.61
CA HIS A 50 6.89 1.70 -20.99
C HIS A 50 7.30 0.72 -19.89
N ASN A 51 7.16 1.14 -18.63
CA ASN A 51 7.35 0.26 -17.49
C ASN A 51 6.32 0.57 -16.37
N PRO A 52 6.01 -0.40 -15.50
CA PRO A 52 5.02 -0.22 -14.45
C PRO A 52 5.39 0.87 -13.43
N ALA A 53 6.67 1.06 -13.14
CA ALA A 53 7.12 2.04 -12.15
C ALA A 53 6.80 3.47 -12.57
N ASP A 54 7.06 3.80 -13.84
CA ASP A 54 6.76 5.13 -14.39
C ASP A 54 5.25 5.37 -14.45
N GLY A 55 4.49 4.36 -14.87
CA GLY A 55 3.03 4.43 -14.88
C GLY A 55 2.42 4.68 -13.50
N ILE A 56 2.91 3.97 -12.47
CA ILE A 56 2.47 4.17 -11.08
C ILE A 56 2.83 5.59 -10.60
N ALA A 57 4.07 6.02 -10.80
CA ALA A 57 4.52 7.33 -10.35
C ALA A 57 3.74 8.47 -11.02
N ARG A 58 3.52 8.36 -12.33
CA ARG A 58 2.76 9.34 -13.11
C ARG A 58 1.31 9.44 -12.63
N ILE A 59 0.61 8.32 -12.52
CA ILE A 59 -0.80 8.32 -12.08
C ILE A 59 -0.91 8.79 -10.62
N ALA A 60 -0.01 8.37 -9.72
CA ALA A 60 -0.01 8.84 -8.34
C ALA A 60 0.14 10.37 -8.24
N LYS A 61 0.92 10.98 -9.15
CA LYS A 61 1.07 12.43 -9.24
C LYS A 61 -0.18 13.10 -9.83
N GLU A 62 -0.71 12.57 -10.94
CA GLU A 62 -1.90 13.12 -11.61
C GLU A 62 -3.15 13.09 -10.72
N THR A 63 -3.30 12.04 -9.92
CA THR A 63 -4.42 11.88 -8.98
C THR A 63 -4.16 12.51 -7.61
N MET A 64 -3.02 13.14 -7.40
CA MET A 64 -2.61 13.71 -6.11
C MET A 64 -2.72 12.70 -4.96
N THR A 65 -2.36 11.46 -5.23
CA THR A 65 -2.44 10.36 -4.26
C THR A 65 -1.46 10.58 -3.10
N ASP A 66 -1.90 10.35 -1.87
CA ASP A 66 -1.05 10.44 -0.66
C ASP A 66 -0.31 9.13 -0.35
N LEU A 67 -0.90 8.01 -0.74
CA LEU A 67 -0.42 6.67 -0.40
C LEU A 67 -0.64 5.70 -1.56
N VAL A 68 0.41 5.01 -1.95
CA VAL A 68 0.35 3.88 -2.89
C VAL A 68 0.46 2.57 -2.12
N ILE A 69 -0.38 1.61 -2.45
CA ILE A 69 -0.34 0.26 -1.87
C ILE A 69 -0.07 -0.73 -2.99
N LEU A 70 0.99 -1.51 -2.85
CA LEU A 70 1.35 -2.59 -3.77
C LEU A 70 1.15 -3.94 -3.10
N GLY A 71 0.57 -4.88 -3.82
CA GLY A 71 0.54 -6.28 -3.42
C GLY A 71 1.86 -6.98 -3.74
N TRP A 72 2.37 -7.79 -2.80
CA TRP A 72 3.51 -8.69 -2.99
C TRP A 72 3.00 -10.12 -3.08
N PRO A 73 3.26 -10.87 -4.16
CA PRO A 73 2.72 -12.22 -4.35
C PRO A 73 3.33 -13.30 -3.45
N GLY A 74 4.40 -13.00 -2.69
CA GLY A 74 4.93 -13.84 -1.61
C GLY A 74 5.56 -15.18 -1.99
N LYS A 75 5.55 -15.59 -3.25
CA LYS A 75 6.17 -16.86 -3.66
C LYS A 75 7.61 -16.62 -4.07
N ALA A 76 8.53 -17.14 -3.26
CA ALA A 76 9.95 -17.19 -3.56
C ALA A 76 10.19 -17.92 -4.89
N GLY A 77 10.87 -17.28 -5.83
CA GLY A 77 11.24 -17.84 -7.11
C GLY A 77 12.14 -16.89 -7.90
N ILE A 78 12.46 -17.27 -9.13
CA ILE A 78 13.27 -16.45 -10.06
C ILE A 78 12.71 -15.02 -10.20
N TRP A 79 11.43 -14.82 -9.89
CA TRP A 79 10.72 -13.55 -9.94
C TRP A 79 11.06 -12.59 -8.78
N ASP A 80 11.63 -13.07 -7.66
CA ASP A 80 11.91 -12.23 -6.48
C ASP A 80 12.95 -11.14 -6.79
N LYS A 81 13.98 -11.48 -7.57
CA LYS A 81 14.99 -10.51 -7.96
C LYS A 81 14.43 -9.44 -8.89
N LEU A 82 13.65 -9.86 -9.89
CA LEU A 82 12.98 -8.94 -10.84
C LEU A 82 11.94 -8.06 -10.14
N LEU A 83 11.26 -8.60 -9.14
CA LEU A 83 10.27 -7.85 -8.36
C LEU A 83 10.95 -6.83 -7.44
N GLY A 84 12.07 -7.20 -6.80
CA GLY A 84 12.88 -6.28 -6.01
C GLY A 84 13.37 -5.09 -6.82
N GLU A 85 13.93 -5.33 -8.00
CA GLU A 85 14.37 -4.27 -8.92
C GLU A 85 13.21 -3.35 -9.34
N ARG A 86 12.03 -3.89 -9.58
CA ARG A 86 10.83 -3.10 -9.90
C ARG A 86 10.37 -2.24 -8.72
N ILE A 87 10.39 -2.78 -7.51
CA ILE A 87 10.04 -2.01 -6.31
C ILE A 87 11.05 -0.88 -6.09
N GLU A 88 12.35 -1.14 -6.25
CA GLU A 88 13.36 -0.10 -6.17
C GLU A 88 13.14 1.02 -7.20
N GLN A 89 12.75 0.68 -8.42
CA GLN A 89 12.40 1.66 -9.44
C GLN A 89 11.16 2.47 -9.03
N ILE A 90 10.13 1.80 -8.50
CA ILE A 90 8.93 2.47 -7.99
C ILE A 90 9.30 3.44 -6.87
N VAL A 91 10.09 2.99 -5.89
CA VAL A 91 10.54 3.83 -4.76
C VAL A 91 11.33 5.06 -5.25
N LYS A 92 12.20 4.91 -6.24
CA LYS A 92 12.97 6.02 -6.81
C LYS A 92 12.11 7.06 -7.54
N ASN A 93 11.07 6.59 -8.22
CA ASN A 93 10.25 7.45 -9.09
C ASN A 93 9.01 7.99 -8.35
N LEU A 94 8.67 7.41 -7.20
CA LEU A 94 7.47 7.74 -6.46
C LEU A 94 7.79 8.74 -5.33
N ASP A 95 7.28 9.96 -5.47
CA ASP A 95 7.32 11.00 -4.42
C ASP A 95 6.10 10.89 -3.50
N LYS A 96 5.79 9.67 -3.05
CA LYS A 96 4.63 9.37 -2.20
C LYS A 96 4.95 8.23 -1.24
N ASN A 97 4.16 8.11 -0.17
CA ASN A 97 4.29 6.96 0.72
C ASN A 97 3.90 5.68 0.00
N LEU A 98 4.69 4.64 0.19
CA LEU A 98 4.51 3.33 -0.41
C LEU A 98 4.37 2.26 0.67
N PHE A 99 3.27 1.50 0.62
CA PHE A 99 3.10 0.28 1.38
C PHE A 99 3.21 -0.91 0.45
N VAL A 100 4.14 -1.81 0.75
CA VAL A 100 4.24 -3.10 0.07
C VAL A 100 3.63 -4.16 0.99
N CYS A 101 2.57 -4.80 0.54
CA CYS A 101 1.75 -5.69 1.36
C CYS A 101 1.79 -7.12 0.84
N HIS A 102 2.08 -8.07 1.74
CA HIS A 102 1.92 -9.50 1.49
C HIS A 102 0.85 -10.03 2.44
N LEU A 103 -0.34 -10.31 1.90
CA LEU A 103 -1.51 -10.72 2.66
C LEU A 103 -1.90 -12.15 2.27
N GLU A 104 -1.45 -13.12 3.05
CA GLU A 104 -1.83 -14.54 2.87
C GLU A 104 -3.16 -14.90 3.53
N GLN A 105 -3.52 -14.15 4.56
CA GLN A 105 -4.71 -14.38 5.36
C GLN A 105 -5.53 -13.11 5.51
N ASN A 106 -6.81 -13.28 5.81
CA ASN A 106 -7.67 -12.14 6.08
C ASN A 106 -7.18 -11.39 7.33
N LEU A 107 -7.08 -10.07 7.24
CA LEU A 107 -6.59 -9.21 8.32
C LEU A 107 -7.37 -9.37 9.64
N ILE A 108 -8.66 -9.67 9.58
CA ILE A 108 -9.51 -9.87 10.77
C ILE A 108 -9.14 -11.11 11.59
N THR A 109 -8.37 -12.05 11.04
CA THR A 109 -7.93 -13.25 11.76
C THR A 109 -6.70 -13.01 12.63
N HIS A 110 -6.03 -11.87 12.45
CA HIS A 110 -4.83 -11.54 13.21
C HIS A 110 -5.17 -11.04 14.61
N LYS A 111 -4.29 -11.38 15.56
CA LYS A 111 -4.48 -11.04 16.99
C LYS A 111 -3.70 -9.78 17.41
N ARG A 112 -2.74 -9.36 16.61
CA ARG A 112 -1.90 -8.17 16.88
C ARG A 112 -1.20 -7.71 15.61
N ILE A 113 -0.77 -6.46 15.61
CA ILE A 113 0.14 -5.89 14.62
C ILE A 113 1.51 -5.81 15.27
N VAL A 114 2.54 -6.37 14.65
CA VAL A 114 3.92 -6.20 15.08
C VAL A 114 4.58 -5.18 14.16
N VAL A 115 5.08 -4.10 14.74
CA VAL A 115 5.80 -3.05 14.03
C VAL A 115 7.28 -3.13 14.39
N LEU A 116 8.11 -3.36 13.39
CA LEU A 116 9.56 -3.24 13.49
C LEU A 116 9.97 -1.88 12.95
N SER A 117 10.54 -1.04 13.80
CA SER A 117 10.96 0.32 13.40
C SER A 117 12.47 0.45 13.54
N PRO A 118 13.16 0.88 12.46
CA PRO A 118 14.58 1.17 12.56
C PRO A 118 14.82 2.39 13.47
N PRO A 119 16.05 2.54 14.02
CA PRO A 119 16.43 3.75 14.75
C PRO A 119 16.23 5.01 13.91
N LEU A 120 15.80 6.10 14.54
CA LEU A 120 15.55 7.39 13.91
C LEU A 120 14.41 7.42 12.88
N ALA A 121 13.55 6.39 12.81
CA ALA A 121 12.41 6.39 11.91
C ALA A 121 11.50 7.60 12.10
N GLU A 122 11.45 8.19 13.30
CA GLU A 122 10.66 9.39 13.61
C GLU A 122 11.17 10.65 12.89
N LYS A 123 12.35 10.60 12.28
CA LYS A 123 12.91 11.70 11.49
C LYS A 123 12.64 11.59 10.00
N GLU A 124 12.14 10.44 9.56
CA GLU A 124 11.85 10.21 8.15
C GLU A 124 10.57 10.94 7.71
N ASP A 125 10.62 11.45 6.50
CA ASP A 125 9.44 12.00 5.84
C ASP A 125 8.34 10.95 5.78
N GLY A 126 7.14 11.18 5.96
CA GLY A 126 6.08 10.16 5.96
C GLY A 126 5.92 9.34 7.23
N PHE A 127 6.82 9.47 8.24
CA PHE A 127 6.67 8.78 9.52
C PHE A 127 5.29 8.97 10.14
N SER A 128 4.86 10.22 10.28
CA SER A 128 3.56 10.54 10.85
C SER A 128 2.39 9.93 10.07
N LEU A 129 2.53 9.79 8.75
CA LEU A 129 1.48 9.21 7.92
C LEU A 129 1.36 7.71 8.16
N TRP A 130 2.46 6.95 8.09
CA TRP A 130 2.38 5.51 8.29
C TRP A 130 1.98 5.16 9.73
N VAL A 131 2.45 5.89 10.74
CA VAL A 131 2.01 5.72 12.13
C VAL A 131 0.50 5.91 12.25
N LYS A 132 -0.05 6.98 11.66
CA LYS A 132 -1.49 7.23 11.63
C LYS A 132 -2.26 6.10 10.94
N LYS A 133 -1.76 5.58 9.81
CA LYS A 133 -2.43 4.50 9.07
C LYS A 133 -2.42 3.18 9.85
N ILE A 134 -1.27 2.79 10.42
CA ILE A 134 -1.18 1.57 11.25
C ILE A 134 -2.01 1.69 12.53
N THR A 135 -2.03 2.85 13.16
CA THR A 135 -2.86 3.13 14.32
C THR A 135 -4.35 3.02 13.99
N LYS A 136 -4.78 3.59 12.85
CA LYS A 136 -6.15 3.45 12.38
C LYS A 136 -6.49 1.97 12.13
N LEU A 137 -5.62 1.24 11.43
CA LEU A 137 -5.81 -0.19 11.17
C LEU A 137 -5.97 -1.00 12.48
N SER A 138 -5.13 -0.75 13.48
CA SER A 138 -5.25 -1.37 14.81
C SER A 138 -6.60 -1.08 15.47
N THR A 139 -7.10 0.14 15.33
CA THR A 139 -8.40 0.54 15.90
C THR A 139 -9.56 -0.14 15.17
N GLU A 140 -9.56 -0.15 13.85
CA GLU A 140 -10.59 -0.77 13.02
C GLU A 140 -10.67 -2.29 13.25
N LEU A 141 -9.52 -2.93 13.37
CA LEU A 141 -9.43 -4.37 13.65
C LEU A 141 -9.59 -4.73 15.14
N SER A 142 -9.60 -3.74 16.04
CA SER A 142 -9.62 -3.93 17.49
C SER A 142 -8.49 -4.82 18.01
N ILE A 143 -7.28 -4.73 17.41
CA ILE A 143 -6.10 -5.51 17.80
C ILE A 143 -4.96 -4.60 18.27
N PRO A 144 -4.13 -5.05 19.24
CA PRO A 144 -3.02 -4.26 19.76
C PRO A 144 -1.86 -4.15 18.79
N ILE A 145 -1.07 -3.10 18.94
CA ILE A 145 0.23 -2.93 18.27
C ILE A 145 1.33 -3.30 19.26
N LEU A 146 2.20 -4.22 18.86
CA LEU A 146 3.49 -4.48 19.52
C LEU A 146 4.58 -3.76 18.73
N LEU A 147 5.23 -2.78 19.34
CA LEU A 147 6.31 -2.03 18.73
C LEU A 147 7.66 -2.57 19.19
N LEU A 148 8.49 -2.97 18.23
CA LEU A 148 9.89 -3.36 18.42
C LEU A 148 10.77 -2.33 17.73
N GLY A 149 11.52 -1.56 18.50
CA GLY A 149 12.34 -0.48 17.96
C GLY A 149 13.07 0.32 19.03
N ASP A 150 13.61 1.45 18.63
CA ASP A 150 14.32 2.36 19.51
C ASP A 150 13.39 3.00 20.56
N PRO A 151 13.84 3.21 21.82
CA PRO A 151 13.03 3.85 22.86
C PRO A 151 12.54 5.25 22.51
N GLN A 152 13.27 5.99 21.69
CA GLN A 152 12.86 7.33 21.26
C GLN A 152 11.72 7.27 20.25
N THR A 153 11.83 6.40 19.26
CA THR A 153 10.75 6.11 18.31
C THR A 153 9.48 5.64 19.03
N TYR A 154 9.64 4.78 20.06
CA TYR A 154 8.52 4.35 20.89
C TYR A 154 7.80 5.52 21.57
N LYS A 155 8.54 6.46 22.17
CA LYS A 155 7.95 7.65 22.81
C LYS A 155 7.15 8.49 21.82
N VAL A 156 7.67 8.69 20.63
CA VAL A 156 6.98 9.48 19.60
C VAL A 156 5.72 8.77 19.13
N ILE A 157 5.77 7.47 18.83
CA ILE A 157 4.58 6.71 18.41
C ILE A 157 3.52 6.69 19.52
N SER A 158 3.94 6.48 20.77
CA SER A 158 3.03 6.43 21.93
C SER A 158 2.32 7.76 22.17
N SER A 159 2.94 8.89 21.84
CA SER A 159 2.33 10.21 21.95
C SER A 159 1.19 10.47 20.96
N HIS A 160 1.15 9.72 19.86
CA HIS A 160 0.13 9.83 18.82
C HIS A 160 -1.13 9.00 19.11
N LYS A 161 -1.19 8.28 20.21
CA LYS A 161 -2.30 7.38 20.54
C LYS A 161 -2.85 7.63 21.95
N LYS A 162 -4.17 7.36 22.11
CA LYS A 162 -4.76 7.20 23.45
C LYS A 162 -4.09 6.01 24.14
N PRO A 163 -3.72 6.11 25.44
CA PRO A 163 -3.07 5.02 26.16
C PRO A 163 -4.00 3.80 26.19
N GLY A 164 -3.50 2.64 25.81
CA GLY A 164 -4.20 1.37 25.93
C GLY A 164 -3.95 0.32 24.86
N ASN A 165 -3.42 0.68 23.68
CA ASN A 165 -3.29 -0.27 22.56
C ASN A 165 -1.85 -0.46 22.05
N ILE A 166 -0.83 0.04 22.73
CA ILE A 166 0.59 -0.19 22.39
C ILE A 166 1.24 -0.86 23.58
N VAL A 167 1.83 -2.01 23.36
CA VAL A 167 2.65 -2.76 24.32
C VAL A 167 4.09 -2.80 23.81
#